data_e45e8e34becd326d61469925ef2d4049
#
_entry.id   e45e8e34becd326d61469925ef2d4049
#
_cell.length_a   1.000
_cell.length_b   1.000
_cell.length_c   1.000
_cell.angle_alpha   90.00
_cell.angle_beta   90.00
_cell.angle_gamma   90.00
#
_symmetry.space_group_name_H-M   'P 1'
#
loop_
_entity.id
_entity.type
_entity.pdbx_description
1 polymer ?
#
loop_
_entity_poly.entity_id
_entity_poly.type
_entity_poly.pdbx_seq_one_letter_code
_entity_poly.pdbx_strand_id
1 'polypeptide(L)'
;PVYQITEGHIYFEGEDITQLSVDKRAKLGIFLSFQNPISVAGITMENFIRTAKATISGKQQRLFPFKRLMRQRMEDLAMDPSYADRYLNDGFSGGERKKSEILQLRILDPKLAMLDETDSGLDVDAVRIVSKNISAYHKEGNAILLITHLNQILKFIQPEFVHVLIDGRIVKEGGPELVDEIE
;
A
#
# COMPACT_ATOMS: atom_id res chain seq x y z
N PRO A 1 2.47 -4.93 16.38
CA PRO A 1 1.03 -5.15 16.31
C PRO A 1 0.36 -4.70 17.59
N VAL A 2 -0.82 -4.07 17.46
CA VAL A 2 -1.61 -3.65 18.62
C VAL A 2 -2.27 -4.86 19.30
N TYR A 3 -2.56 -5.90 18.52
CA TYR A 3 -3.16 -7.13 19.00
C TYR A 3 -2.18 -8.29 18.92
N GLN A 4 -2.23 -9.16 19.92
CA GLN A 4 -1.52 -10.43 19.92
C GLN A 4 -2.45 -11.53 19.35
N ILE A 5 -1.88 -12.41 18.55
CA ILE A 5 -2.58 -13.58 18.05
C ILE A 5 -2.73 -14.54 19.23
N THR A 6 -3.96 -14.85 19.61
CA THR A 6 -4.26 -15.76 20.73
C THR A 6 -4.36 -17.21 20.28
N GLU A 7 -4.86 -17.43 19.06
CA GLU A 7 -5.01 -18.76 18.46
C GLU A 7 -4.80 -18.68 16.94
N GLY A 8 -4.41 -19.81 16.34
CA GLY A 8 -4.20 -19.93 14.91
C GLY A 8 -2.82 -19.47 14.44
N HIS A 9 -2.60 -19.57 13.11
CA HIS A 9 -1.35 -19.27 12.46
C HIS A 9 -1.58 -18.42 11.21
N ILE A 10 -0.61 -17.59 10.88
CA ILE A 10 -0.57 -16.82 9.62
C ILE A 10 0.56 -17.38 8.77
N TYR A 11 0.22 -17.81 7.55
CA TYR A 11 1.19 -18.31 6.58
C TYR A 11 1.34 -17.34 5.40
N PHE A 12 2.56 -17.16 4.96
CA PHE A 12 2.88 -16.40 3.75
C PHE A 12 3.89 -17.19 2.90
N GLU A 13 3.53 -17.51 1.66
CA GLU A 13 4.32 -18.37 0.76
C GLU A 13 4.74 -19.71 1.41
N GLY A 14 3.90 -20.28 2.25
CA GLY A 14 4.17 -21.54 2.95
C GLY A 14 4.98 -21.42 4.24
N GLU A 15 5.50 -20.25 4.57
CA GLU A 15 6.18 -19.97 5.83
C GLU A 15 5.22 -19.47 6.91
N ASP A 16 5.35 -19.98 8.13
CA ASP A 16 4.63 -19.45 9.30
C ASP A 16 5.27 -18.12 9.74
N ILE A 17 4.52 -17.04 9.54
CA ILE A 17 4.94 -15.67 9.89
C ILE A 17 4.30 -15.15 11.17
N THR A 18 3.59 -16.00 11.93
CA THR A 18 2.80 -15.61 13.10
C THR A 18 3.61 -14.81 14.12
N GLN A 19 4.82 -15.26 14.40
CA GLN A 19 5.72 -14.64 15.41
C GLN A 19 6.78 -13.71 14.79
N LEU A 20 6.78 -13.50 13.48
CA LEU A 20 7.76 -12.64 12.84
C LEU A 20 7.51 -11.16 13.18
N SER A 21 8.61 -10.45 13.44
CA SER A 21 8.59 -9.00 13.61
C SER A 21 8.20 -8.27 12.31
N VAL A 22 7.72 -7.04 12.42
CA VAL A 22 7.24 -6.23 11.28
C VAL A 22 8.32 -6.08 10.20
N ASP A 23 9.57 -5.83 10.61
CA ASP A 23 10.70 -5.68 9.68
C ASP A 23 11.01 -6.99 8.92
N LYS A 24 10.86 -8.15 9.56
CA LYS A 24 11.02 -9.45 8.90
C LYS A 24 9.90 -9.70 7.89
N ARG A 25 8.64 -9.41 8.26
CA ARG A 25 7.50 -9.51 7.33
C ARG A 25 7.67 -8.57 6.12
N ALA A 26 8.16 -7.33 6.33
CA ALA A 26 8.45 -6.41 5.24
C ALA A 26 9.55 -6.94 4.30
N LYS A 27 10.60 -7.59 4.84
CA LYS A 27 11.66 -8.23 4.03
C LYS A 27 11.16 -9.43 3.22
N LEU A 28 10.13 -10.13 3.68
CA LEU A 28 9.46 -11.19 2.90
C LEU A 28 8.65 -10.64 1.72
N GLY A 29 8.40 -9.33 1.69
CA GLY A 29 7.64 -8.68 0.63
C GLY A 29 6.21 -8.36 1.01
N ILE A 30 5.91 -8.17 2.29
CA ILE A 30 4.59 -7.71 2.76
C ILE A 30 4.64 -6.21 2.97
N PHE A 31 3.69 -5.48 2.39
CA PHE A 31 3.49 -4.04 2.54
C PHE A 31 2.13 -3.77 3.17
N LEU A 32 2.08 -2.82 4.09
CA LEU A 32 0.83 -2.33 4.69
C LEU A 32 0.75 -0.82 4.48
N SER A 33 -0.32 -0.36 3.83
CA SER A 33 -0.75 1.03 3.83
C SER A 33 -1.57 1.29 5.08
N PHE A 34 -1.25 2.34 5.81
CA PHE A 34 -1.97 2.67 7.04
C PHE A 34 -3.18 3.54 6.75
N GLN A 35 -4.27 3.35 7.50
CA GLN A 35 -5.42 4.23 7.46
C GLN A 35 -5.01 5.71 7.73
N ASN A 36 -4.12 5.91 8.71
CA ASN A 36 -3.54 7.20 9.04
C ASN A 36 -2.00 7.15 8.97
N PRO A 37 -1.39 7.51 7.83
CA PRO A 37 0.06 7.50 7.67
C PRO A 37 0.77 8.44 8.64
N ILE A 38 1.80 7.93 9.31
CA ILE A 38 2.58 8.68 10.31
C ILE A 38 3.52 9.66 9.62
N SER A 39 3.68 10.85 10.20
CA SER A 39 4.71 11.81 9.81
C SER A 39 6.04 11.47 10.50
N VAL A 40 7.15 11.54 9.76
CA VAL A 40 8.49 11.27 10.29
C VAL A 40 9.38 12.47 10.01
N ALA A 41 9.61 13.28 11.03
CA ALA A 41 10.51 14.42 10.94
C ALA A 41 11.97 13.96 10.82
N GLY A 42 12.79 14.75 10.12
CA GLY A 42 14.23 14.54 10.02
C GLY A 42 14.67 13.58 8.90
N ILE A 43 13.75 12.86 8.24
CA ILE A 43 14.06 12.06 7.07
C ILE A 43 13.22 12.48 5.87
N THR A 44 13.86 12.80 4.75
CA THR A 44 13.14 13.13 3.52
C THR A 44 12.45 11.91 2.93
N MET A 45 11.36 12.13 2.19
CA MET A 45 10.63 11.05 1.52
C MET A 45 11.54 10.25 0.59
N GLU A 46 12.41 10.92 -0.17
CA GLU A 46 13.42 10.25 -1.02
C GLU A 46 14.33 9.32 -0.20
N ASN A 47 14.93 9.85 0.85
CA ASN A 47 15.88 9.06 1.67
C ASN A 47 15.19 7.88 2.37
N PHE A 48 13.97 8.08 2.88
CA PHE A 48 13.19 7.02 3.48
C PHE A 48 12.94 5.87 2.50
N ILE A 49 12.35 6.17 1.33
CA ILE A 49 12.00 5.14 0.34
C ILE A 49 13.24 4.45 -0.22
N ARG A 50 14.31 5.20 -0.47
CA ARG A 50 15.58 4.64 -0.95
C ARG A 50 16.22 3.69 0.05
N THR A 51 16.22 4.06 1.33
CA THR A 51 16.74 3.21 2.42
C THR A 51 15.88 1.97 2.63
N ALA A 52 14.55 2.12 2.63
CA ALA A 52 13.62 1.01 2.72
C ALA A 52 13.82 0.00 1.57
N LYS A 53 13.91 0.50 0.31
CA LYS A 53 14.16 -0.35 -0.86
C LYS A 53 15.51 -1.07 -0.78
N ALA A 54 16.55 -0.40 -0.32
CA ALA A 54 17.87 -1.01 -0.13
C ALA A 54 17.82 -2.12 0.93
N THR A 55 17.16 -1.88 2.05
CA THR A 55 17.02 -2.81 3.15
C THR A 55 16.22 -4.06 2.78
N ILE A 56 15.09 -3.89 2.07
CA ILE A 56 14.22 -4.98 1.63
C ILE A 56 14.92 -5.83 0.56
N SER A 57 15.53 -5.18 -0.44
CA SER A 57 16.17 -5.88 -1.56
C SER A 57 17.58 -6.44 -1.23
N GLY A 58 18.18 -6.05 -0.11
CA GLY A 58 19.58 -6.36 0.22
C GLY A 58 20.60 -5.69 -0.72
N LYS A 59 20.17 -4.76 -1.58
CA LYS A 59 21.02 -4.12 -2.59
C LYS A 59 21.03 -2.61 -2.43
N GLN A 60 22.22 -2.00 -2.41
CA GLN A 60 22.33 -0.55 -2.41
C GLN A 60 21.67 0.06 -3.66
N GLN A 61 20.85 1.10 -3.44
CA GLN A 61 20.20 1.84 -4.50
C GLN A 61 21.13 2.98 -4.99
N ARG A 62 21.56 2.91 -6.24
CA ARG A 62 22.34 3.98 -6.85
C ARG A 62 21.50 5.25 -6.96
N LEU A 63 22.06 6.40 -6.56
CA LEU A 63 21.32 7.65 -6.38
C LEU A 63 20.60 8.12 -7.65
N PHE A 64 21.31 8.25 -8.78
CA PHE A 64 20.72 8.79 -10.01
C PHE A 64 19.64 7.91 -10.63
N PRO A 65 19.82 6.58 -10.78
CA PRO A 65 18.75 5.71 -11.23
C PRO A 65 17.52 5.72 -10.28
N PHE A 66 17.75 5.80 -8.97
CA PHE A 66 16.66 5.87 -7.99
C PHE A 66 15.89 7.18 -8.12
N LYS A 67 16.56 8.34 -8.22
CA LYS A 67 15.91 9.64 -8.42
C LYS A 67 15.06 9.67 -9.70
N ARG A 68 15.56 9.08 -10.78
CA ARG A 68 14.81 8.97 -12.04
C ARG A 68 13.55 8.13 -11.87
N LEU A 69 13.66 6.95 -11.23
CA LEU A 69 12.52 6.09 -10.92
C LEU A 69 11.49 6.83 -10.06
N MET A 70 11.95 7.47 -8.98
CA MET A 70 11.08 8.19 -8.06
C MET A 70 10.33 9.31 -8.76
N ARG A 71 11.02 10.14 -9.56
CA ARG A 71 10.38 11.22 -10.33
C ARG A 71 9.30 10.68 -11.26
N GLN A 72 9.57 9.61 -12.00
CA GLN A 72 8.59 8.98 -12.88
C GLN A 72 7.36 8.51 -12.11
N ARG A 73 7.53 7.87 -10.93
CA ARG A 73 6.40 7.41 -10.11
C ARG A 73 5.61 8.57 -9.48
N MET A 74 6.29 9.69 -9.16
CA MET A 74 5.62 10.90 -8.69
C MET A 74 4.78 11.55 -9.81
N GLU A 75 5.29 11.57 -11.05
CA GLU A 75 4.52 12.01 -12.23
C GLU A 75 3.29 11.14 -12.46
N ASP A 76 3.41 9.80 -12.36
CA ASP A 76 2.28 8.86 -12.46
C ASP A 76 1.18 9.14 -11.42
N LEU A 77 1.55 9.68 -10.26
CA LEU A 77 0.66 10.03 -9.14
C LEU A 77 0.20 11.50 -9.14
N ALA A 78 0.57 12.28 -10.14
CA ALA A 78 0.38 13.72 -10.15
C ALA A 78 0.83 14.38 -8.82
N MET A 79 2.02 14.02 -8.35
CA MET A 79 2.69 14.62 -7.18
C MET A 79 3.76 15.60 -7.63
N ASP A 80 3.81 16.75 -6.96
CA ASP A 80 4.88 17.71 -7.19
C ASP A 80 6.26 17.11 -6.82
N PRO A 81 7.26 17.18 -7.70
CA PRO A 81 8.59 16.61 -7.43
C PRO A 81 9.27 17.17 -6.16
N SER A 82 8.92 18.37 -5.71
CA SER A 82 9.46 18.98 -4.47
C SER A 82 9.15 18.18 -3.21
N TYR A 83 8.10 17.34 -3.23
CA TYR A 83 7.79 16.47 -2.08
C TYR A 83 8.89 15.44 -1.80
N ALA A 84 9.73 15.10 -2.78
CA ALA A 84 10.85 14.19 -2.57
C ALA A 84 11.83 14.69 -1.49
N ASP A 85 12.01 16.00 -1.41
CA ASP A 85 12.95 16.66 -0.49
C ASP A 85 12.28 17.06 0.85
N ARG A 86 10.96 16.93 0.99
CA ARG A 86 10.23 17.21 2.22
C ARG A 86 10.31 15.99 3.18
N TYR A 87 10.17 16.26 4.46
CA TYR A 87 10.09 15.16 5.45
C TYR A 87 8.86 14.30 5.20
N LEU A 88 9.01 12.99 5.42
CA LEU A 88 7.98 12.01 5.13
C LEU A 88 6.67 12.37 5.81
N ASN A 89 5.63 12.62 5.01
CA ASN A 89 4.27 12.97 5.42
C ASN A 89 4.14 14.22 6.31
N ASP A 90 5.22 14.99 6.51
CA ASP A 90 5.19 16.20 7.34
C ASP A 90 4.57 17.37 6.58
N GLY A 91 3.49 17.91 7.14
CA GLY A 91 2.71 18.97 6.50
C GLY A 91 2.00 18.53 5.20
N PHE A 92 1.85 17.24 4.94
CA PHE A 92 1.09 16.73 3.80
C PHE A 92 -0.40 16.72 4.13
N SER A 93 -1.23 17.09 3.16
CA SER A 93 -2.68 16.88 3.22
C SER A 93 -3.02 15.37 3.25
N GLY A 94 -4.25 15.02 3.57
CA GLY A 94 -4.71 13.63 3.56
C GLY A 94 -4.46 12.94 2.21
N GLY A 95 -4.82 13.60 1.11
CA GLY A 95 -4.60 13.08 -0.24
C GLY A 95 -3.13 12.92 -0.61
N GLU A 96 -2.27 13.86 -0.21
CA GLU A 96 -0.83 13.77 -0.44
C GLU A 96 -0.18 12.62 0.34
N ARG A 97 -0.64 12.36 1.58
CA ARG A 97 -0.20 11.22 2.39
C ARG A 97 -0.58 9.89 1.73
N LYS A 98 -1.82 9.77 1.22
CA LYS A 98 -2.26 8.57 0.49
C LYS A 98 -1.45 8.36 -0.79
N LYS A 99 -1.21 9.42 -1.58
CA LYS A 99 -0.33 9.35 -2.75
C LYS A 99 1.10 8.95 -2.37
N SER A 100 1.63 9.45 -1.24
CA SER A 100 2.95 9.06 -0.71
C SER A 100 3.04 7.57 -0.38
N GLU A 101 2.00 6.96 0.16
CA GLU A 101 1.95 5.51 0.41
C GLU A 101 1.90 4.71 -0.89
N ILE A 102 1.11 5.14 -1.88
CA ILE A 102 1.08 4.48 -3.19
C ILE A 102 2.42 4.66 -3.94
N LEU A 103 3.10 5.78 -3.76
CA LEU A 103 4.47 5.96 -4.26
C LEU A 103 5.43 4.93 -3.65
N GLN A 104 5.34 4.71 -2.32
CA GLN A 104 6.12 3.69 -1.63
C GLN A 104 5.81 2.30 -2.19
N LEU A 105 4.53 1.94 -2.31
CA LEU A 105 4.08 0.67 -2.91
C LEU A 105 4.71 0.46 -4.31
N ARG A 106 4.61 1.46 -5.19
CA ARG A 106 5.11 1.39 -6.57
C ARG A 106 6.63 1.27 -6.67
N ILE A 107 7.36 1.83 -5.71
CA ILE A 107 8.83 1.78 -5.69
C ILE A 107 9.34 0.53 -4.98
N LEU A 108 8.75 0.17 -3.85
CA LEU A 108 9.18 -1.00 -3.08
C LEU A 108 8.84 -2.32 -3.79
N ASP A 109 7.74 -2.35 -4.53
CA ASP A 109 7.27 -3.49 -5.35
C ASP A 109 7.19 -4.79 -4.52
N PRO A 110 6.36 -4.82 -3.46
CA PRO A 110 6.21 -5.97 -2.59
C PRO A 110 5.47 -7.12 -3.28
N LYS A 111 5.44 -8.31 -2.67
CA LYS A 111 4.66 -9.47 -3.14
C LYS A 111 3.19 -9.39 -2.73
N LEU A 112 2.93 -8.87 -1.52
CA LEU A 112 1.59 -8.63 -0.99
C LEU A 112 1.46 -7.19 -0.53
N ALA A 113 0.48 -6.48 -1.08
CA ALA A 113 0.08 -5.16 -0.61
C ALA A 113 -1.25 -5.26 0.15
N MET A 114 -1.26 -4.88 1.41
CA MET A 114 -2.48 -4.69 2.21
C MET A 114 -2.79 -3.19 2.23
N LEU A 115 -3.90 -2.79 1.61
CA LEU A 115 -4.31 -1.41 1.42
C LEU A 115 -5.56 -1.12 2.25
N ASP A 116 -5.39 -0.36 3.33
CA ASP A 116 -6.44 -0.08 4.29
C ASP A 116 -7.01 1.33 4.06
N GLU A 117 -8.25 1.38 3.55
CA GLU A 117 -9.00 2.61 3.25
C GLU A 117 -8.18 3.67 2.46
N THR A 118 -7.47 3.23 1.42
CA THR A 118 -6.60 4.13 0.63
C THR A 118 -7.37 5.18 -0.18
N ASP A 119 -8.67 5.02 -0.35
CA ASP A 119 -9.58 5.93 -1.03
C ASP A 119 -10.31 6.89 -0.09
N SER A 120 -10.25 6.68 1.22
CA SER A 120 -10.93 7.53 2.21
C SER A 120 -10.41 8.96 2.19
N GLY A 121 -11.34 9.93 2.09
CA GLY A 121 -11.02 11.36 2.08
C GLY A 121 -10.39 11.89 0.80
N LEU A 122 -10.38 11.11 -0.27
CA LEU A 122 -9.94 11.54 -1.59
C LEU A 122 -11.12 12.07 -2.43
N ASP A 123 -10.86 13.07 -3.27
CA ASP A 123 -11.76 13.44 -4.35
C ASP A 123 -11.74 12.42 -5.49
N VAL A 124 -12.69 12.51 -6.41
CA VAL A 124 -12.85 11.55 -7.51
C VAL A 124 -11.61 11.45 -8.41
N ASP A 125 -10.92 12.56 -8.65
CA ASP A 125 -9.73 12.57 -9.50
C ASP A 125 -8.54 11.92 -8.77
N ALA A 126 -8.37 12.17 -7.48
CA ALA A 126 -7.36 11.52 -6.66
C ALA A 126 -7.62 10.01 -6.55
N VAL A 127 -8.88 9.57 -6.35
CA VAL A 127 -9.25 8.14 -6.37
C VAL A 127 -8.86 7.50 -7.70
N ARG A 128 -9.17 8.15 -8.83
CA ARG A 128 -8.80 7.64 -10.17
C ARG A 128 -7.28 7.49 -10.33
N ILE A 129 -6.49 8.48 -9.90
CA ILE A 129 -5.02 8.45 -9.98
C ILE A 129 -4.47 7.32 -9.11
N VAL A 130 -4.92 7.21 -7.86
CA VAL A 130 -4.52 6.18 -6.91
C VAL A 130 -4.86 4.79 -7.46
N SER A 131 -6.10 4.57 -7.90
CA SER A 131 -6.57 3.29 -8.46
C SER A 131 -5.76 2.87 -9.68
N LYS A 132 -5.45 3.80 -10.61
CA LYS A 132 -4.60 3.53 -11.77
C LYS A 132 -3.21 3.05 -11.35
N ASN A 133 -2.64 3.64 -10.31
CA ASN A 133 -1.33 3.25 -9.80
C ASN A 133 -1.35 1.91 -9.06
N ILE A 134 -2.43 1.60 -8.33
CA ILE A 134 -2.65 0.29 -7.71
C ILE A 134 -2.79 -0.78 -8.80
N SER A 135 -3.60 -0.55 -9.83
CA SER A 135 -3.74 -1.47 -10.96
C SER A 135 -2.42 -1.66 -11.71
N ALA A 136 -1.63 -0.60 -11.89
CA ALA A 136 -0.30 -0.69 -12.52
C ALA A 136 0.76 -1.39 -11.65
N TYR A 137 0.51 -1.55 -10.33
CA TYR A 137 1.32 -2.39 -9.47
C TYR A 137 0.93 -3.87 -9.61
N HIS A 138 -0.37 -4.17 -9.74
CA HIS A 138 -0.86 -5.54 -9.87
C HIS A 138 -0.32 -6.21 -11.14
N LYS A 139 0.37 -7.31 -10.97
CA LYS A 139 0.97 -8.13 -12.04
C LYS A 139 1.10 -9.58 -11.56
N GLU A 140 1.44 -10.48 -12.46
CA GLU A 140 1.75 -11.87 -12.09
C GLU A 140 2.83 -11.92 -10.99
N GLY A 141 2.58 -12.70 -9.96
CA GLY A 141 3.48 -12.91 -8.82
C GLY A 141 3.32 -11.92 -7.66
N ASN A 142 2.33 -11.00 -7.71
CA ASN A 142 1.96 -10.21 -6.53
C ASN A 142 0.44 -10.25 -6.27
N ALA A 143 0.06 -9.88 -5.04
CA ALA A 143 -1.33 -9.84 -4.61
C ALA A 143 -1.66 -8.51 -3.93
N ILE A 144 -2.93 -8.15 -3.99
CA ILE A 144 -3.48 -6.98 -3.30
C ILE A 144 -4.62 -7.45 -2.39
N LEU A 145 -4.56 -7.11 -1.12
CA LEU A 145 -5.68 -7.15 -0.20
C LEU A 145 -6.16 -5.72 0.03
N LEU A 146 -7.32 -5.40 -0.55
CA LEU A 146 -7.92 -4.07 -0.43
C LEU A 146 -9.04 -4.10 0.61
N ILE A 147 -8.95 -3.23 1.61
CA ILE A 147 -10.01 -2.99 2.60
C ILE A 147 -10.61 -1.61 2.29
N THR A 148 -11.89 -1.58 2.00
CA THR A 148 -12.64 -0.33 1.77
C THR A 148 -14.09 -0.48 2.21
N HIS A 149 -14.69 0.62 2.62
CA HIS A 149 -16.12 0.75 2.86
C HIS A 149 -16.78 1.66 1.81
N LEU A 150 -16.01 2.12 0.82
CA LEU A 150 -16.46 3.01 -0.24
C LEU A 150 -16.35 2.30 -1.59
N ASN A 151 -17.45 2.30 -2.35
CA ASN A 151 -17.48 1.67 -3.67
C ASN A 151 -16.77 2.49 -4.76
N GLN A 152 -16.23 3.68 -4.42
CA GLN A 152 -15.59 4.56 -5.40
C GLN A 152 -14.34 3.93 -6.03
N ILE A 153 -13.50 3.29 -5.22
CA ILE A 153 -12.29 2.64 -5.70
C ILE A 153 -12.60 1.40 -6.56
N LEU A 154 -13.68 0.68 -6.22
CA LEU A 154 -14.12 -0.53 -6.93
C LEU A 154 -14.64 -0.24 -8.35
N LYS A 155 -14.99 1.02 -8.66
CA LYS A 155 -15.30 1.45 -10.04
C LYS A 155 -14.07 1.42 -10.97
N PHE A 156 -12.87 1.42 -10.40
CA PHE A 156 -11.60 1.45 -11.13
C PHE A 156 -10.76 0.19 -10.94
N ILE A 157 -11.01 -0.58 -9.87
CA ILE A 157 -10.29 -1.81 -9.54
C ILE A 157 -11.33 -2.92 -9.37
N GLN A 158 -11.32 -3.89 -10.27
CA GLN A 158 -12.21 -5.05 -10.17
C GLN A 158 -11.54 -6.12 -9.31
N PRO A 159 -12.12 -6.51 -8.15
CA PRO A 159 -11.58 -7.57 -7.32
C PRO A 159 -11.81 -8.95 -7.98
N GLU A 160 -10.91 -9.89 -7.75
CA GLU A 160 -11.11 -11.30 -8.14
C GLU A 160 -11.96 -12.04 -7.10
N PHE A 161 -11.74 -11.69 -5.83
CA PHE A 161 -12.43 -12.29 -4.69
C PHE A 161 -12.92 -11.20 -3.74
N VAL A 162 -14.09 -11.40 -3.16
CA VAL A 162 -14.70 -10.51 -2.17
C VAL A 162 -15.05 -11.29 -0.92
N HIS A 163 -14.63 -10.77 0.23
CA HIS A 163 -14.94 -11.31 1.54
C HIS A 163 -15.68 -10.28 2.37
N VAL A 164 -16.85 -10.64 2.88
CA VAL A 164 -17.65 -9.79 3.77
C VAL A 164 -17.32 -10.12 5.21
N LEU A 165 -16.78 -9.15 5.94
CA LEU A 165 -16.39 -9.30 7.34
C LEU A 165 -17.39 -8.57 8.24
N ILE A 166 -18.04 -9.27 9.17
CA ILE A 166 -18.94 -8.71 10.19
C ILE A 166 -18.52 -9.26 11.56
N ASP A 167 -18.34 -8.37 12.52
CA ASP A 167 -17.95 -8.71 13.89
C ASP A 167 -16.75 -9.67 13.98
N GLY A 168 -15.74 -9.44 13.12
CA GLY A 168 -14.51 -10.24 13.07
C GLY A 168 -14.67 -11.62 12.44
N ARG A 169 -15.79 -11.90 11.75
CA ARG A 169 -16.04 -13.16 11.05
C ARG A 169 -16.33 -12.93 9.59
N ILE A 170 -15.77 -13.77 8.72
CA ILE A 170 -16.15 -13.80 7.30
C ILE A 170 -17.52 -14.48 7.24
N VAL A 171 -18.53 -13.71 6.80
CA VAL A 171 -19.93 -14.16 6.73
C VAL A 171 -20.35 -14.52 5.31
N LYS A 172 -19.67 -13.98 4.30
CA LYS A 172 -19.92 -14.29 2.91
C LYS A 172 -18.64 -14.17 2.09
N GLU A 173 -18.49 -15.00 1.07
CA GLU A 173 -17.38 -14.99 0.12
C GLU A 173 -17.94 -15.14 -1.29
N GLY A 174 -17.33 -14.47 -2.27
CA GLY A 174 -17.77 -14.54 -3.66
C GLY A 174 -16.81 -13.85 -4.62
N GLY A 175 -17.24 -13.71 -5.86
CA GLY A 175 -16.55 -12.96 -6.89
C GLY A 175 -16.95 -11.48 -6.91
N PRO A 176 -16.61 -10.76 -8.00
CA PRO A 176 -16.92 -9.33 -8.16
C PRO A 176 -18.40 -8.99 -8.03
N GLU A 177 -19.28 -9.93 -8.39
CA GLU A 177 -20.74 -9.78 -8.30
C GLU A 177 -21.22 -9.51 -6.87
N LEU A 178 -20.46 -9.94 -5.88
CA LEU A 178 -20.81 -9.73 -4.49
C LEU A 178 -20.72 -8.26 -4.07
N VAL A 179 -19.97 -7.44 -4.79
CA VAL A 179 -19.90 -5.99 -4.54
C VAL A 179 -21.27 -5.34 -4.73
N ASP A 180 -21.96 -5.69 -5.82
CA ASP A 180 -23.28 -5.13 -6.15
C ASP A 180 -24.39 -5.63 -5.19
N GLU A 181 -24.20 -6.78 -4.53
CA GLU A 181 -25.16 -7.31 -3.56
C GLU A 181 -25.05 -6.67 -2.17
N ILE A 182 -23.93 -6.02 -1.86
CA ILE A 182 -23.66 -5.43 -0.54
C ILE A 182 -24.08 -3.95 -0.50
N GLU A 183 -24.29 -3.31 -1.65
CA GLU A 183 -24.89 -1.97 -1.78
C GLU A 183 -26.37 -1.98 -1.42
#